data_480dd98ddb069543a92b458f1b7d80b3
#
_entry.id   480dd98ddb069543a92b458f1b7d80b3
#
_cell.length_a   1.000
_cell.length_b   1.000
_cell.length_c   1.000
_cell.angle_alpha   90.00
_cell.angle_beta   90.00
_cell.angle_gamma   90.00
#
_symmetry.space_group_name_H-M   'P 1'
#
loop_
_entity.id
_entity.type
_entity.pdbx_description
1 polymer ?
#
loop_
_entity_poly.entity_id
_entity_poly.type
_entity_poly.pdbx_seq_one_letter_code
_entity_poly.pdbx_strand_id
1 'polypeptide(L)'
;MRTVLITGTSTGIGQVTAKHMASRGWRVFATMRNLEKKAPLEKVLRGAGIAQQVTFETLDVGDPKSIETAVSNILAQTGGTLDAVVHNAGVAIAGAHEDLPDAEIRRVMETNFFGVLGLTRALLPTYRAQRSGRIVCISSQSAFAGQPANSIYCASKWALEGWAESIAFELDPFGIDVVLVEPGPYRTEIWQGSERVTPPGGPYTPWVRLVMRGADAHADKHARDPEEVAKVVAKALEAPLPKVRYPVGFFAKLDFLLRGKLPSRMIRRGTTRYLGIPRTR
;
A
#
# COMPACT_ATOMS: atom_id res chain seq x y z
N MET A 1 20.57 -4.04 -16.19
CA MET A 1 20.07 -3.09 -15.15
C MET A 1 18.71 -3.62 -14.69
N ARG A 2 18.50 -3.83 -13.38
CA ARG A 2 17.23 -4.35 -12.87
C ARG A 2 16.09 -3.33 -13.04
N THR A 3 14.88 -3.82 -13.27
CA THR A 3 13.69 -3.05 -13.60
C THR A 3 12.59 -3.23 -12.56
N VAL A 4 11.93 -2.15 -12.16
CA VAL A 4 10.80 -2.21 -11.21
C VAL A 4 9.66 -1.30 -11.63
N LEU A 5 8.45 -1.84 -11.62
CA LEU A 5 7.21 -1.09 -11.74
C LEU A 5 6.69 -0.73 -10.35
N ILE A 6 6.42 0.55 -10.09
CA ILE A 6 5.90 1.03 -8.81
C ILE A 6 4.58 1.76 -9.05
N THR A 7 3.50 1.31 -8.42
CA THR A 7 2.18 1.93 -8.55
C THR A 7 1.98 3.06 -7.53
N GLY A 8 1.26 4.14 -7.93
CA GLY A 8 0.91 5.23 -7.02
C GLY A 8 2.08 6.08 -6.56
N THR A 9 2.93 6.52 -7.50
CA THR A 9 4.17 7.26 -7.21
C THR A 9 4.01 8.78 -7.16
N SER A 10 2.79 9.31 -7.26
CA SER A 10 2.55 10.77 -7.21
C SER A 10 2.89 11.39 -5.86
N THR A 11 2.77 10.64 -4.77
CA THR A 11 2.96 11.12 -3.39
C THR A 11 3.42 10.00 -2.45
N GLY A 12 3.76 10.34 -1.21
CA GLY A 12 3.93 9.43 -0.10
C GLY A 12 4.97 8.34 -0.30
N ILE A 13 4.66 7.12 0.16
CA ILE A 13 5.58 5.97 0.13
C ILE A 13 6.01 5.64 -1.32
N GLY A 14 5.07 5.68 -2.28
CA GLY A 14 5.40 5.37 -3.68
C GLY A 14 6.40 6.33 -4.29
N GLN A 15 6.25 7.63 -4.04
CA GLN A 15 7.15 8.67 -4.50
C GLN A 15 8.56 8.47 -3.93
N VAL A 16 8.65 8.27 -2.61
CA VAL A 16 9.93 8.07 -1.93
C VAL A 16 10.60 6.76 -2.35
N THR A 17 9.81 5.70 -2.53
CA THR A 17 10.30 4.41 -3.02
C THR A 17 10.85 4.53 -4.45
N ALA A 18 10.17 5.24 -5.35
CA ALA A 18 10.64 5.45 -6.72
C ALA A 18 11.99 6.17 -6.74
N LYS A 19 12.14 7.26 -5.98
CA LYS A 19 13.43 7.95 -5.81
C LYS A 19 14.50 7.01 -5.24
N HIS A 20 14.17 6.30 -4.16
CA HIS A 20 15.11 5.41 -3.46
C HIS A 20 15.63 4.31 -4.40
N MET A 21 14.74 3.65 -5.15
CA MET A 21 15.15 2.59 -6.08
C MET A 21 15.97 3.13 -7.25
N ALA A 22 15.62 4.31 -7.80
CA ALA A 22 16.41 4.98 -8.83
C ALA A 22 17.82 5.31 -8.33
N SER A 23 17.98 5.81 -7.10
CA SER A 23 19.29 6.09 -6.50
C SER A 23 20.15 4.83 -6.28
N ARG A 24 19.54 3.65 -6.25
CA ARG A 24 20.21 2.35 -6.17
C ARG A 24 20.52 1.72 -7.54
N GLY A 25 20.33 2.48 -8.62
CA GLY A 25 20.65 2.05 -9.98
C GLY A 25 19.58 1.14 -10.63
N TRP A 26 18.36 1.10 -10.10
CA TRP A 26 17.24 0.44 -10.76
C TRP A 26 16.64 1.34 -11.84
N ARG A 27 16.22 0.75 -12.95
CA ARG A 27 15.29 1.40 -13.88
C ARG A 27 13.89 1.32 -13.32
N VAL A 28 13.30 2.46 -13.00
CA VAL A 28 12.01 2.57 -12.33
C VAL A 28 10.94 3.02 -13.30
N PHE A 29 9.87 2.27 -13.42
CA PHE A 29 8.63 2.71 -14.05
C PHE A 29 7.72 3.26 -12.94
N ALA A 30 7.73 4.58 -12.81
CA ALA A 30 6.94 5.30 -11.81
C ALA A 30 5.55 5.59 -12.35
N THR A 31 4.52 4.92 -11.83
CA THR A 31 3.19 5.03 -12.40
C THR A 31 2.20 5.78 -11.53
N MET A 32 1.29 6.51 -12.17
CA MET A 32 0.23 7.28 -11.54
C MET A 32 -0.95 7.47 -12.50
N ARG A 33 -2.16 7.69 -11.96
CA ARG A 33 -3.38 7.89 -12.78
C ARG A 33 -3.35 9.14 -13.64
N ASN A 34 -2.72 10.21 -13.15
CA ASN A 34 -2.59 11.48 -13.84
C ASN A 34 -1.12 11.93 -13.83
N LEU A 35 -0.50 11.96 -15.02
CA LEU A 35 0.90 12.36 -15.20
C LEU A 35 1.17 13.85 -14.92
N GLU A 36 0.16 14.70 -14.87
CA GLU A 36 0.34 16.11 -14.43
C GLU A 36 0.88 16.19 -12.99
N LYS A 37 0.62 15.14 -12.17
CA LYS A 37 1.11 15.04 -10.79
C LYS A 37 2.55 14.55 -10.68
N LYS A 38 3.28 14.35 -11.77
CA LYS A 38 4.69 13.88 -11.74
C LYS A 38 5.68 14.94 -11.28
N ALA A 39 5.34 16.23 -11.43
CA ALA A 39 6.28 17.34 -11.27
C ALA A 39 7.05 17.34 -9.92
N PRO A 40 6.44 17.05 -8.74
CA PRO A 40 7.18 16.97 -7.48
C PRO A 40 8.27 15.89 -7.49
N LEU A 41 7.93 14.67 -7.97
CA LEU A 41 8.90 13.58 -8.07
C LEU A 41 10.00 13.91 -9.09
N GLU A 42 9.63 14.39 -10.27
CA GLU A 42 10.56 14.77 -11.33
C GLU A 42 11.58 15.83 -10.85
N LYS A 43 11.13 16.85 -10.10
CA LYS A 43 12.00 17.86 -9.49
C LYS A 43 13.04 17.22 -8.57
N VAL A 44 12.60 16.32 -7.69
CA VAL A 44 13.48 15.62 -6.74
C VAL A 44 14.49 14.73 -7.47
N LEU A 45 14.07 14.02 -8.53
CA LEU A 45 14.95 13.16 -9.33
C LEU A 45 15.99 13.95 -10.08
N ARG A 46 15.62 15.10 -10.67
CA ARG A 46 16.55 16.02 -11.35
C ARG A 46 17.56 16.60 -10.38
N GLY A 47 17.11 17.05 -9.20
CA GLY A 47 17.99 17.57 -8.15
C GLY A 47 19.00 16.54 -7.62
N ALA A 48 18.66 15.26 -7.70
CA ALA A 48 19.55 14.15 -7.31
C ALA A 48 20.39 13.59 -8.49
N GLY A 49 20.23 14.09 -9.72
CA GLY A 49 20.97 13.61 -10.90
C GLY A 49 20.60 12.21 -11.37
N ILE A 50 19.40 11.72 -11.01
CA ILE A 50 18.94 10.34 -11.28
C ILE A 50 17.66 10.27 -12.12
N ALA A 51 17.27 11.37 -12.76
CA ALA A 51 16.04 11.43 -13.54
C ALA A 51 16.01 10.43 -14.71
N GLN A 52 17.15 10.12 -15.29
CA GLN A 52 17.29 9.18 -16.40
C GLN A 52 16.99 7.72 -16.02
N GLN A 53 16.99 7.37 -14.72
CA GLN A 53 16.60 6.04 -14.25
C GLN A 53 15.07 5.87 -14.14
N VAL A 54 14.28 6.95 -14.27
CA VAL A 54 12.85 6.90 -14.04
C VAL A 54 12.06 7.21 -15.29
N THR A 55 11.22 6.29 -15.70
CA THR A 55 10.20 6.49 -16.75
C THR A 55 8.84 6.65 -16.07
N PHE A 56 8.12 7.71 -16.44
CA PHE A 56 6.75 7.92 -15.96
C PHE A 56 5.76 7.26 -16.92
N GLU A 57 4.80 6.52 -16.37
CA GLU A 57 3.75 5.84 -17.15
C GLU A 57 2.38 6.06 -16.50
N THR A 58 1.35 6.19 -17.32
CA THR A 58 -0.04 6.30 -16.83
C THR A 58 -0.54 4.91 -16.43
N LEU A 59 -1.03 4.78 -15.20
CA LEU A 59 -1.66 3.55 -14.72
C LEU A 59 -2.71 3.86 -13.68
N ASP A 60 -3.96 3.53 -14.00
CA ASP A 60 -5.03 3.35 -13.03
C ASP A 60 -5.20 1.86 -12.76
N VAL A 61 -4.90 1.43 -11.54
CA VAL A 61 -5.03 0.02 -11.15
C VAL A 61 -6.48 -0.45 -11.09
N GLY A 62 -7.45 0.45 -11.00
CA GLY A 62 -8.88 0.14 -11.05
C GLY A 62 -9.44 0.01 -12.48
N ASP A 63 -8.63 0.25 -13.52
CA ASP A 63 -9.06 0.14 -14.91
C ASP A 63 -8.27 -0.96 -15.64
N PRO A 64 -8.93 -2.08 -16.02
CA PRO A 64 -8.27 -3.18 -16.74
C PRO A 64 -7.58 -2.75 -18.04
N LYS A 65 -8.15 -1.80 -18.79
CA LYS A 65 -7.54 -1.29 -20.03
C LYS A 65 -6.28 -0.48 -19.75
N SER A 66 -6.29 0.32 -18.69
CA SER A 66 -5.11 1.05 -18.24
C SER A 66 -3.99 0.10 -17.82
N ILE A 67 -4.33 -0.99 -17.12
CA ILE A 67 -3.36 -2.05 -16.74
C ILE A 67 -2.74 -2.68 -17.99
N GLU A 68 -3.56 -3.13 -18.94
CA GLU A 68 -3.10 -3.78 -20.17
C GLU A 68 -2.18 -2.85 -20.97
N THR A 69 -2.57 -1.60 -21.14
CA THR A 69 -1.78 -0.59 -21.87
C THR A 69 -0.45 -0.34 -21.17
N ALA A 70 -0.45 -0.09 -19.87
CA ALA A 70 0.76 0.20 -19.12
C ALA A 70 1.75 -0.99 -19.12
N VAL A 71 1.24 -2.21 -18.92
CA VAL A 71 2.08 -3.42 -18.95
C VAL A 71 2.68 -3.62 -20.34
N SER A 72 1.90 -3.46 -21.42
CA SER A 72 2.39 -3.56 -22.79
C SER A 72 3.50 -2.55 -23.08
N ASN A 73 3.29 -1.28 -22.71
CA ASN A 73 4.27 -0.20 -22.89
C ASN A 73 5.56 -0.46 -22.13
N ILE A 74 5.46 -0.93 -20.89
CA ILE A 74 6.64 -1.23 -20.05
C ILE A 74 7.42 -2.41 -20.63
N LEU A 75 6.75 -3.49 -20.99
CA LEU A 75 7.39 -4.68 -21.55
C LEU A 75 8.05 -4.38 -22.91
N ALA A 76 7.44 -3.55 -23.76
CA ALA A 76 8.05 -3.10 -25.02
C ALA A 76 9.37 -2.34 -24.76
N GLN A 77 9.45 -1.54 -23.70
CA GLN A 77 10.66 -0.77 -23.35
C GLN A 77 11.74 -1.60 -22.64
N THR A 78 11.40 -2.79 -22.16
CA THR A 78 12.33 -3.66 -21.40
C THR A 78 12.70 -4.95 -22.13
N GLY A 79 12.29 -5.08 -23.39
CA GLY A 79 12.55 -6.28 -24.18
C GLY A 79 11.76 -7.50 -23.67
N GLY A 80 10.56 -7.27 -23.13
CA GLY A 80 9.66 -8.32 -22.65
C GLY A 80 9.96 -8.82 -21.24
N THR A 81 10.81 -8.12 -20.46
CA THR A 81 11.20 -8.55 -19.11
C THR A 81 10.88 -7.50 -18.05
N LEU A 82 10.59 -7.92 -16.83
CA LEU A 82 10.43 -7.05 -15.66
C LEU A 82 10.87 -7.81 -14.40
N ASP A 83 11.77 -7.25 -13.60
CA ASP A 83 12.29 -7.97 -12.43
C ASP A 83 11.35 -7.90 -11.23
N ALA A 84 10.63 -6.78 -11.07
CA ALA A 84 9.76 -6.61 -9.90
C ALA A 84 8.58 -5.66 -10.12
N VAL A 85 7.53 -5.85 -9.31
CA VAL A 85 6.43 -4.89 -9.13
C VAL A 85 6.27 -4.53 -7.65
N VAL A 86 6.04 -3.24 -7.38
CA VAL A 86 5.64 -2.74 -6.05
C VAL A 86 4.21 -2.22 -6.14
N HIS A 87 3.28 -2.99 -5.61
CA HIS A 87 1.89 -2.60 -5.44
C HIS A 87 1.77 -1.64 -4.26
N ASN A 88 1.91 -0.34 -4.55
CA ASN A 88 1.84 0.71 -3.55
C ASN A 88 0.58 1.58 -3.68
N ALA A 89 -0.03 1.67 -4.86
CA ALA A 89 -1.27 2.42 -5.03
C ALA A 89 -2.32 1.99 -4.00
N GLY A 90 -2.91 2.96 -3.33
CA GLY A 90 -3.91 2.71 -2.32
C GLY A 90 -4.66 3.97 -1.93
N VAL A 91 -5.88 3.78 -1.46
CA VAL A 91 -6.78 4.83 -0.99
C VAL A 91 -7.40 4.43 0.34
N ALA A 92 -7.85 5.42 1.11
CA ALA A 92 -8.55 5.20 2.36
C ALA A 92 -9.83 6.03 2.41
N ILE A 93 -10.76 5.61 3.25
CA ILE A 93 -11.94 6.37 3.66
C ILE A 93 -12.15 6.13 5.15
N ALA A 94 -12.53 7.15 5.88
CA ALA A 94 -12.80 7.05 7.31
C ALA A 94 -14.25 7.45 7.61
N GLY A 95 -14.96 6.61 8.38
CA GLY A 95 -16.35 6.82 8.76
C GLY A 95 -16.94 5.59 9.46
N ALA A 96 -18.12 5.75 10.06
CA ALA A 96 -18.89 4.60 10.51
C ALA A 96 -19.39 3.82 9.29
N HIS A 97 -19.39 2.50 9.36
CA HIS A 97 -19.72 1.65 8.21
C HIS A 97 -21.11 1.98 7.60
N GLU A 98 -22.07 2.26 8.43
CA GLU A 98 -23.45 2.63 8.00
C GLU A 98 -23.51 3.96 7.24
N ASP A 99 -22.58 4.88 7.51
CA ASP A 99 -22.52 6.20 6.88
C ASP A 99 -21.72 6.20 5.58
N LEU A 100 -20.95 5.13 5.29
CA LEU A 100 -20.09 5.09 4.10
C LEU A 100 -20.90 4.90 2.82
N PRO A 101 -20.71 5.75 1.79
CA PRO A 101 -21.33 5.52 0.48
C PRO A 101 -20.82 4.21 -0.17
N ASP A 102 -21.75 3.42 -0.75
CA ASP A 102 -21.41 2.17 -1.45
C ASP A 102 -20.33 2.36 -2.53
N ALA A 103 -20.38 3.48 -3.25
CA ALA A 103 -19.39 3.80 -4.28
C ALA A 103 -17.96 3.89 -3.70
N GLU A 104 -17.83 4.49 -2.51
CA GLU A 104 -16.54 4.62 -1.82
C GLU A 104 -16.04 3.29 -1.25
N ILE A 105 -16.96 2.46 -0.72
CA ILE A 105 -16.65 1.09 -0.30
C ILE A 105 -16.04 0.30 -1.47
N ARG A 106 -16.71 0.35 -2.63
CA ARG A 106 -16.24 -0.32 -3.86
C ARG A 106 -14.91 0.26 -4.35
N ARG A 107 -14.77 1.58 -4.36
CA ARG A 107 -13.54 2.27 -4.80
C ARG A 107 -12.32 1.85 -3.96
N VAL A 108 -12.48 1.71 -2.63
CA VAL A 108 -11.39 1.26 -1.76
C VAL A 108 -11.01 -0.19 -2.09
N MET A 109 -11.98 -1.08 -2.24
CA MET A 109 -11.72 -2.48 -2.58
C MET A 109 -11.12 -2.62 -3.99
N GLU A 110 -11.62 -1.86 -4.95
CA GLU A 110 -11.13 -1.87 -6.34
C GLU A 110 -9.65 -1.46 -6.37
N THR A 111 -9.29 -0.35 -5.74
CA THR A 111 -7.92 0.14 -5.77
C THR A 111 -6.96 -0.73 -4.94
N ASN A 112 -7.35 -1.06 -3.70
CA ASN A 112 -6.43 -1.67 -2.73
C ASN A 112 -6.30 -3.18 -2.87
N PHE A 113 -7.26 -3.83 -3.53
CA PHE A 113 -7.31 -5.28 -3.65
C PHE A 113 -7.46 -5.73 -5.12
N PHE A 114 -8.57 -5.47 -5.78
CA PHE A 114 -8.81 -5.98 -7.14
C PHE A 114 -7.81 -5.45 -8.16
N GLY A 115 -7.40 -4.18 -8.05
CA GLY A 115 -6.35 -3.61 -8.90
C GLY A 115 -4.99 -4.29 -8.72
N VAL A 116 -4.65 -4.70 -7.50
CA VAL A 116 -3.45 -5.51 -7.23
C VAL A 116 -3.54 -6.86 -7.93
N LEU A 117 -4.70 -7.54 -7.83
CA LEU A 117 -4.94 -8.81 -8.50
C LEU A 117 -4.85 -8.66 -10.03
N GLY A 118 -5.50 -7.64 -10.57
CA GLY A 118 -5.53 -7.37 -12.02
C GLY A 118 -4.13 -7.15 -12.58
N LEU A 119 -3.35 -6.26 -11.97
CA LEU A 119 -1.98 -5.96 -12.41
C LEU A 119 -1.05 -7.18 -12.23
N THR A 120 -1.17 -7.90 -11.11
CA THR A 120 -0.39 -9.13 -10.92
C THR A 120 -0.69 -10.14 -12.02
N ARG A 121 -1.98 -10.42 -12.32
CA ARG A 121 -2.38 -11.36 -13.38
C ARG A 121 -1.81 -10.97 -14.74
N ALA A 122 -1.76 -9.68 -15.06
CA ALA A 122 -1.18 -9.20 -16.31
C ALA A 122 0.35 -9.42 -16.39
N LEU A 123 1.06 -9.42 -15.25
CA LEU A 123 2.52 -9.62 -15.18
C LEU A 123 2.93 -11.10 -15.05
N LEU A 124 2.06 -11.99 -14.54
CA LEU A 124 2.40 -13.39 -14.30
C LEU A 124 2.91 -14.15 -15.53
N PRO A 125 2.39 -13.98 -16.77
CA PRO A 125 2.97 -14.63 -17.94
C PRO A 125 4.44 -14.31 -18.14
N THR A 126 4.82 -13.05 -17.97
CA THR A 126 6.21 -12.57 -18.06
C THR A 126 7.07 -13.21 -16.98
N TYR A 127 6.67 -13.15 -15.72
CA TYR A 127 7.44 -13.72 -14.62
C TYR A 127 7.61 -15.23 -14.72
N ARG A 128 6.57 -15.96 -15.16
CA ARG A 128 6.67 -17.40 -15.40
C ARG A 128 7.63 -17.76 -16.53
N ALA A 129 7.60 -16.99 -17.62
CA ALA A 129 8.54 -17.19 -18.73
C ALA A 129 9.99 -16.91 -18.30
N GLN A 130 10.22 -15.89 -17.47
CA GLN A 130 11.52 -15.55 -16.89
C GLN A 130 11.98 -16.57 -15.84
N ARG A 131 11.07 -17.36 -15.26
CA ARG A 131 11.28 -18.18 -14.06
C ARG A 131 11.88 -17.38 -12.90
N SER A 132 11.51 -16.12 -12.83
CA SER A 132 11.92 -15.20 -11.77
C SER A 132 10.99 -14.00 -11.76
N GLY A 133 10.82 -13.39 -10.59
CA GLY A 133 10.05 -12.17 -10.42
C GLY A 133 9.85 -11.86 -8.95
N ARG A 134 9.59 -10.60 -8.63
CA ARG A 134 9.30 -10.20 -7.25
C ARG A 134 8.10 -9.29 -7.17
N ILE A 135 7.12 -9.71 -6.41
CA ILE A 135 5.86 -9.00 -6.15
C ILE A 135 5.91 -8.46 -4.73
N VAL A 136 6.01 -7.14 -4.57
CA VAL A 136 6.00 -6.48 -3.27
C VAL A 136 4.67 -5.75 -3.09
N CYS A 137 3.92 -6.11 -2.05
CA CYS A 137 2.64 -5.47 -1.71
C CYS A 137 2.81 -4.57 -0.49
N ILE A 138 2.49 -3.28 -0.64
CA ILE A 138 2.42 -2.35 0.50
C ILE A 138 1.07 -2.55 1.21
N SER A 139 1.12 -3.32 2.29
CA SER A 139 0.00 -3.55 3.18
C SER A 139 -0.10 -2.46 4.26
N SER A 140 -0.43 -2.80 5.48
CA SER A 140 -0.53 -1.88 6.62
C SER A 140 -0.59 -2.67 7.93
N GLN A 141 -0.22 -2.04 9.05
CA GLN A 141 -0.58 -2.55 10.38
C GLN A 141 -2.09 -2.75 10.57
N SER A 142 -2.92 -2.05 9.77
CA SER A 142 -4.38 -2.20 9.77
C SER A 142 -4.85 -3.58 9.29
N ALA A 143 -3.96 -4.41 8.76
CA ALA A 143 -4.22 -5.81 8.46
C ALA A 143 -3.99 -6.74 9.67
N PHE A 144 -3.53 -6.24 10.82
CA PHE A 144 -3.30 -7.05 12.01
C PHE A 144 -4.43 -6.95 13.03
N ALA A 145 -5.13 -5.80 13.04
CA ALA A 145 -6.29 -5.57 13.92
C ALA A 145 -7.28 -4.61 13.26
N GLY A 146 -8.59 -4.86 13.48
CA GLY A 146 -9.64 -3.93 13.05
C GLY A 146 -9.54 -2.62 13.82
N GLN A 147 -9.71 -1.50 13.11
CA GLN A 147 -9.64 -0.15 13.66
C GLN A 147 -11.01 0.54 13.54
N PRO A 148 -11.51 1.22 14.60
CA PRO A 148 -12.76 1.97 14.53
C PRO A 148 -12.71 3.03 13.43
N ALA A 149 -13.84 3.26 12.77
CA ALA A 149 -14.00 4.18 11.64
C ALA A 149 -13.14 3.89 10.39
N ASN A 150 -12.50 2.71 10.31
CA ASN A 150 -11.64 2.29 9.20
C ASN A 150 -12.00 0.90 8.64
N SER A 151 -13.27 0.47 8.79
CA SER A 151 -13.69 -0.90 8.50
C SER A 151 -13.30 -1.38 7.10
N ILE A 152 -13.56 -0.58 6.07
CA ILE A 152 -13.30 -0.93 4.68
C ILE A 152 -11.80 -0.91 4.34
N TYR A 153 -11.05 0.06 4.86
CA TYR A 153 -9.61 0.08 4.68
C TYR A 153 -8.96 -1.15 5.33
N CYS A 154 -9.33 -1.47 6.57
CA CYS A 154 -8.87 -2.70 7.22
C CYS A 154 -9.22 -3.94 6.39
N ALA A 155 -10.50 -4.07 5.96
CA ALA A 155 -10.95 -5.21 5.16
C ALA A 155 -10.12 -5.36 3.88
N SER A 156 -9.83 -4.26 3.16
CA SER A 156 -9.02 -4.30 1.95
C SER A 156 -7.58 -4.78 2.20
N LYS A 157 -6.97 -4.36 3.33
CA LYS A 157 -5.61 -4.79 3.68
C LYS A 157 -5.57 -6.23 4.20
N TRP A 158 -6.60 -6.68 4.92
CA TRP A 158 -6.74 -8.10 5.30
C TRP A 158 -6.92 -9.01 4.09
N ALA A 159 -7.75 -8.59 3.12
CA ALA A 159 -7.94 -9.32 1.86
C ALA A 159 -6.60 -9.44 1.09
N LEU A 160 -5.85 -8.34 0.99
CA LEU A 160 -4.54 -8.31 0.34
C LEU A 160 -3.55 -9.29 0.98
N GLU A 161 -3.53 -9.37 2.32
CA GLU A 161 -2.64 -10.26 3.05
C GLU A 161 -2.96 -11.74 2.83
N GLY A 162 -4.24 -12.12 2.98
CA GLY A 162 -4.66 -13.51 2.76
C GLY A 162 -4.41 -13.96 1.34
N TRP A 163 -4.66 -13.08 0.35
CA TRP A 163 -4.35 -13.36 -1.05
C TRP A 163 -2.85 -13.51 -1.28
N ALA A 164 -2.03 -12.58 -0.78
CA ALA A 164 -0.58 -12.60 -0.98
C ALA A 164 0.07 -13.86 -0.39
N GLU A 165 -0.36 -14.28 0.81
CA GLU A 165 0.10 -15.54 1.41
C GLU A 165 -0.27 -16.75 0.55
N SER A 166 -1.48 -16.76 -0.01
CA SER A 166 -1.96 -17.89 -0.81
C SER A 166 -1.21 -17.99 -2.15
N ILE A 167 -1.08 -16.89 -2.89
CA ILE A 167 -0.40 -16.94 -4.19
C ILE A 167 1.11 -17.17 -4.07
N ALA A 168 1.72 -16.89 -2.91
CA ALA A 168 3.13 -17.20 -2.69
C ALA A 168 3.41 -18.70 -2.90
N PHE A 169 2.52 -19.58 -2.42
CA PHE A 169 2.64 -21.03 -2.65
C PHE A 169 2.45 -21.40 -4.14
N GLU A 170 1.54 -20.72 -4.83
CA GLU A 170 1.29 -20.98 -6.25
C GLU A 170 2.45 -20.56 -7.15
N LEU A 171 3.18 -19.52 -6.75
CA LEU A 171 4.23 -18.89 -7.55
C LEU A 171 5.65 -19.39 -7.22
N ASP A 172 5.84 -20.01 -6.05
CA ASP A 172 7.12 -20.58 -5.63
C ASP A 172 7.72 -21.57 -6.66
N PRO A 173 6.95 -22.49 -7.29
CA PRO A 173 7.49 -23.38 -8.33
C PRO A 173 8.04 -22.67 -9.57
N PHE A 174 7.72 -21.40 -9.75
CA PHE A 174 8.18 -20.57 -10.87
C PHE A 174 9.31 -19.61 -10.47
N GLY A 175 9.78 -19.65 -9.23
CA GLY A 175 10.83 -18.75 -8.73
C GLY A 175 10.36 -17.30 -8.58
N ILE A 176 9.07 -17.10 -8.28
CA ILE A 176 8.47 -15.77 -8.11
C ILE A 176 8.18 -15.55 -6.63
N ASP A 177 8.85 -14.57 -6.03
CA ASP A 177 8.66 -14.23 -4.62
C ASP A 177 7.50 -13.24 -4.42
N VAL A 178 6.69 -13.48 -3.39
CA VAL A 178 5.64 -12.55 -2.94
C VAL A 178 5.99 -12.03 -1.55
N VAL A 179 5.99 -10.70 -1.41
CA VAL A 179 6.43 -10.02 -0.19
C VAL A 179 5.39 -9.01 0.27
N LEU A 180 5.09 -9.03 1.55
CA LEU A 180 4.26 -8.06 2.24
C LEU A 180 5.15 -7.08 3.02
N VAL A 181 4.98 -5.79 2.78
CA VAL A 181 5.55 -4.72 3.60
C VAL A 181 4.40 -4.07 4.35
N GLU A 182 4.49 -4.06 5.68
CA GLU A 182 3.38 -3.67 6.56
C GLU A 182 3.76 -2.42 7.37
N PRO A 183 3.57 -1.20 6.82
CA PRO A 183 3.90 0.03 7.52
C PRO A 183 2.96 0.33 8.69
N GLY A 184 3.54 0.89 9.77
CA GLY A 184 2.82 1.61 10.80
C GLY A 184 2.43 3.03 10.36
N PRO A 185 2.36 4.01 11.29
CA PRO A 185 2.09 5.40 10.93
C PRO A 185 3.32 6.05 10.30
N TYR A 186 3.15 6.52 9.05
CA TYR A 186 4.15 7.27 8.29
C TYR A 186 3.55 8.56 7.75
N ARG A 187 4.37 9.61 7.61
CA ARG A 187 3.95 10.89 7.01
C ARG A 187 3.65 10.71 5.54
N THR A 188 2.38 10.53 5.22
CA THR A 188 1.87 10.32 3.87
C THR A 188 0.54 11.03 3.70
N GLU A 189 0.17 11.32 2.48
CA GLU A 189 -1.08 11.99 2.14
C GLU A 189 -2.31 11.07 2.15
N ILE A 190 -2.14 9.77 2.44
CA ILE A 190 -3.22 8.80 2.36
C ILE A 190 -4.42 9.16 3.26
N TRP A 191 -4.15 9.71 4.44
CA TRP A 191 -5.18 10.13 5.39
C TRP A 191 -5.59 11.60 5.22
N GLN A 192 -4.69 12.45 4.75
CA GLN A 192 -4.99 13.86 4.47
C GLN A 192 -5.88 14.01 3.23
N GLY A 193 -5.66 13.15 2.22
CA GLY A 193 -6.47 13.08 1.00
C GLY A 193 -7.68 12.14 1.09
N SER A 194 -7.90 11.47 2.24
CA SER A 194 -9.04 10.57 2.42
C SER A 194 -10.32 11.31 2.77
N GLU A 195 -11.43 10.89 2.18
CA GLU A 195 -12.74 11.38 2.58
C GLU A 195 -13.06 10.96 4.02
N ARG A 196 -13.61 11.89 4.79
CA ARG A 196 -14.05 11.68 6.18
C ARG A 196 -15.55 11.84 6.26
N VAL A 197 -16.24 10.72 6.33
CA VAL A 197 -17.70 10.69 6.35
C VAL A 197 -18.19 10.85 7.78
N THR A 198 -18.76 12.02 8.07
CA THR A 198 -19.35 12.36 9.38
C THR A 198 -20.62 13.18 9.18
N PRO A 199 -21.76 12.53 8.82
CA PRO A 199 -23.02 13.22 8.54
C PRO A 199 -23.45 14.06 9.74
N PRO A 200 -23.91 15.32 9.54
CA PRO A 200 -24.41 16.15 10.63
C PRO A 200 -25.58 15.48 11.34
N GLY A 201 -25.49 15.39 12.69
CA GLY A 201 -26.59 14.79 13.51
C GLY A 201 -26.70 13.26 13.42
N GLY A 202 -25.83 12.58 12.70
CA GLY A 202 -25.81 11.12 12.63
C GLY A 202 -25.47 10.45 13.97
N PRO A 203 -25.99 9.24 14.26
CA PRO A 203 -25.81 8.57 15.53
C PRO A 203 -24.35 8.23 15.84
N TYR A 204 -23.53 8.06 14.80
CA TYR A 204 -22.11 7.73 14.91
C TYR A 204 -21.20 8.96 14.96
N THR A 205 -21.65 10.11 14.49
CA THR A 205 -20.84 11.32 14.30
C THR A 205 -20.05 11.75 15.56
N PRO A 206 -20.62 11.74 16.79
CA PRO A 206 -19.87 12.19 17.95
C PRO A 206 -18.61 11.37 18.22
N TRP A 207 -18.72 10.04 18.19
CA TRP A 207 -17.59 9.18 18.49
C TRP A 207 -16.65 8.98 17.28
N VAL A 208 -17.16 9.00 16.06
CA VAL A 208 -16.31 8.97 14.85
C VAL A 208 -15.39 10.17 14.78
N ARG A 209 -15.90 11.38 15.07
CA ARG A 209 -15.06 12.59 15.17
C ARG A 209 -14.02 12.49 16.27
N LEU A 210 -14.37 11.87 17.41
CA LEU A 210 -13.43 11.62 18.49
C LEU A 210 -12.30 10.66 18.04
N VAL A 211 -12.64 9.55 17.40
CA VAL A 211 -11.68 8.59 16.84
C VAL A 211 -10.75 9.24 15.83
N MET A 212 -11.30 10.02 14.90
CA MET A 212 -10.50 10.72 13.89
C MET A 212 -9.52 11.70 14.51
N ARG A 213 -9.96 12.51 15.48
CA ARG A 213 -9.05 13.41 16.21
C ARG A 213 -7.95 12.65 16.94
N GLY A 214 -8.29 11.52 17.56
CA GLY A 214 -7.31 10.65 18.22
C GLY A 214 -6.29 10.05 17.24
N ALA A 215 -6.76 9.65 16.07
CA ALA A 215 -5.90 9.13 15.00
C ALA A 215 -4.96 10.21 14.44
N ASP A 216 -5.45 11.44 14.23
CA ASP A 216 -4.63 12.59 13.80
C ASP A 216 -3.55 12.89 14.84
N ALA A 217 -3.92 13.03 16.11
CA ALA A 217 -2.97 13.27 17.19
C ALA A 217 -1.93 12.14 17.33
N HIS A 218 -2.34 10.89 17.11
CA HIS A 218 -1.41 9.77 17.09
C HIS A 218 -0.46 9.84 15.88
N ALA A 219 -0.96 10.18 14.71
CA ALA A 219 -0.15 10.38 13.52
C ALA A 219 0.84 11.52 13.69
N ASP A 220 0.40 12.69 14.17
CA ASP A 220 1.25 13.84 14.42
C ASP A 220 2.42 13.50 15.35
N LYS A 221 2.15 12.71 16.39
CA LYS A 221 3.16 12.32 17.39
C LYS A 221 4.10 11.19 16.92
N HIS A 222 3.61 10.26 16.12
CA HIS A 222 4.30 9.00 15.86
C HIS A 222 4.59 8.72 14.39
N ALA A 223 4.05 9.52 13.45
CA ALA A 223 4.32 9.31 12.04
C ALA A 223 5.80 9.58 11.72
N ARG A 224 6.42 8.56 11.15
CA ARG A 224 7.83 8.53 10.79
C ARG A 224 8.05 8.94 9.34
N ASP A 225 9.30 9.06 8.95
CA ASP A 225 9.70 9.36 7.58
C ASP A 225 9.43 8.15 6.66
N PRO A 226 8.68 8.30 5.55
CA PRO A 226 8.42 7.22 4.61
C PRO A 226 9.68 6.65 3.95
N GLU A 227 10.83 7.31 4.01
CA GLU A 227 12.12 6.78 3.58
C GLU A 227 12.47 5.45 4.28
N GLU A 228 12.01 5.25 5.52
CA GLU A 228 12.19 3.98 6.23
C GLU A 228 11.47 2.82 5.52
N VAL A 229 10.28 3.08 4.99
CA VAL A 229 9.53 2.08 4.22
C VAL A 229 10.24 1.80 2.89
N ALA A 230 10.70 2.84 2.19
CA ALA A 230 11.45 2.69 0.96
C ALA A 230 12.72 1.83 1.11
N LYS A 231 13.46 2.02 2.22
CA LYS A 231 14.61 1.17 2.56
C LYS A 231 14.23 -0.29 2.78
N VAL A 232 13.09 -0.56 3.39
CA VAL A 232 12.61 -1.93 3.58
C VAL A 232 12.15 -2.55 2.26
N VAL A 233 11.48 -1.78 1.40
CA VAL A 233 11.14 -2.22 0.04
C VAL A 233 12.40 -2.57 -0.75
N ALA A 234 13.44 -1.72 -0.71
CA ALA A 234 14.71 -2.01 -1.36
C ALA A 234 15.35 -3.30 -0.82
N LYS A 235 15.36 -3.47 0.51
CA LYS A 235 15.83 -4.71 1.14
C LYS A 235 15.05 -5.94 0.66
N ALA A 236 13.73 -5.84 0.55
CA ALA A 236 12.88 -6.92 0.06
C ALA A 236 13.15 -7.24 -1.42
N LEU A 237 13.37 -6.21 -2.25
CA LEU A 237 13.66 -6.35 -3.67
C LEU A 237 15.05 -6.93 -3.95
N GLU A 238 16.03 -6.67 -3.08
CA GLU A 238 17.44 -7.04 -3.30
C GLU A 238 17.89 -8.29 -2.55
N ALA A 239 17.10 -8.76 -1.59
CA ALA A 239 17.44 -9.98 -0.85
C ALA A 239 17.42 -11.20 -1.78
N PRO A 240 18.45 -12.06 -1.75
CA PRO A 240 18.44 -13.32 -2.50
C PRO A 240 17.26 -14.21 -2.12
N LEU A 241 16.92 -14.25 -0.84
CA LEU A 241 15.79 -14.96 -0.26
C LEU A 241 15.01 -13.99 0.64
N PRO A 242 13.99 -13.30 0.14
CA PRO A 242 13.24 -12.33 0.94
C PRO A 242 12.36 -13.05 1.98
N LYS A 243 12.12 -12.37 3.10
CA LYS A 243 11.05 -12.78 4.01
C LYS A 243 9.69 -12.52 3.35
N VAL A 244 8.69 -13.31 3.68
CA VAL A 244 7.32 -13.08 3.22
C VAL A 244 6.77 -11.77 3.81
N ARG A 245 7.17 -11.41 5.04
CA ARG A 245 6.62 -10.27 5.79
C ARG A 245 7.71 -9.35 6.35
N TYR A 246 7.47 -8.05 6.22
CA TYR A 246 8.32 -6.98 6.71
C TYR A 246 7.50 -5.92 7.45
N PRO A 247 7.14 -6.14 8.74
CA PRO A 247 6.50 -5.10 9.54
C PRO A 247 7.47 -3.94 9.79
N VAL A 248 7.03 -2.70 9.46
CA VAL A 248 7.88 -1.50 9.47
C VAL A 248 7.40 -0.50 10.51
N GLY A 249 8.31 -0.08 11.38
CA GLY A 249 8.03 0.80 12.52
C GLY A 249 7.66 0.02 13.79
N PHE A 250 7.72 0.72 14.92
CA PHE A 250 7.52 0.11 16.23
C PHE A 250 6.12 -0.51 16.39
N PHE A 251 5.07 0.26 16.06
CA PHE A 251 3.68 -0.19 16.24
C PHE A 251 3.35 -1.39 15.34
N ALA A 252 3.74 -1.36 14.07
CA ALA A 252 3.51 -2.49 13.18
C ALA A 252 4.22 -3.77 13.65
N LYS A 253 5.45 -3.66 14.16
CA LYS A 253 6.17 -4.80 14.74
C LYS A 253 5.49 -5.34 15.99
N LEU A 254 5.00 -4.45 16.85
CA LEU A 254 4.28 -4.83 18.06
C LEU A 254 2.96 -5.52 17.73
N ASP A 255 2.16 -4.94 16.84
CA ASP A 255 0.87 -5.50 16.40
C ASP A 255 1.07 -6.87 15.72
N PHE A 256 2.10 -7.01 14.90
CA PHE A 256 2.48 -8.28 14.29
C PHE A 256 2.83 -9.35 15.34
N LEU A 257 3.61 -9.01 16.36
CA LEU A 257 3.98 -9.93 17.44
C LEU A 257 2.78 -10.34 18.31
N LEU A 258 1.81 -9.43 18.47
CA LEU A 258 0.61 -9.66 19.30
C LEU A 258 -0.56 -10.26 18.48
N ARG A 259 -0.45 -10.30 17.15
CA ARG A 259 -1.47 -10.87 16.27
C ARG A 259 -1.82 -12.29 16.71
N GLY A 260 -3.12 -12.52 16.95
CA GLY A 260 -3.64 -13.83 17.35
C GLY A 260 -3.31 -14.28 18.79
N LYS A 261 -2.50 -13.51 19.55
CA LYS A 261 -2.12 -13.86 20.93
C LYS A 261 -3.04 -13.24 22.00
N LEU A 262 -3.67 -12.11 21.68
CA LEU A 262 -4.58 -11.41 22.60
C LEU A 262 -6.04 -11.74 22.28
N PRO A 263 -6.86 -12.03 23.29
CA PRO A 263 -8.28 -12.21 23.10
C PRO A 263 -8.93 -10.94 22.50
N SER A 264 -9.78 -11.12 21.47
CA SER A 264 -10.43 -10.00 20.77
C SER A 264 -11.20 -9.05 21.70
N ARG A 265 -11.76 -9.59 22.81
CA ARG A 265 -12.42 -8.78 23.84
C ARG A 265 -11.46 -7.80 24.55
N MET A 266 -10.22 -8.22 24.78
CA MET A 266 -9.20 -7.35 25.40
C MET A 266 -8.76 -6.24 24.44
N ILE A 267 -8.49 -6.60 23.18
CA ILE A 267 -8.15 -5.61 22.13
C ILE A 267 -9.28 -4.58 22.04
N ARG A 268 -10.53 -5.04 21.87
CA ARG A 268 -11.69 -4.15 21.77
C ARG A 268 -11.83 -3.25 23.01
N ARG A 269 -11.68 -3.80 24.22
CA ARG A 269 -11.78 -3.01 25.47
C ARG A 269 -10.68 -1.96 25.56
N GLY A 270 -9.45 -2.34 25.24
CA GLY A 270 -8.30 -1.41 25.23
C GLY A 270 -8.49 -0.28 24.23
N THR A 271 -8.85 -0.62 22.99
CA THR A 271 -9.07 0.35 21.92
C THR A 271 -10.22 1.31 22.22
N THR A 272 -11.38 0.80 22.68
CA THR A 272 -12.52 1.67 23.01
C THR A 272 -12.21 2.60 24.19
N ARG A 273 -11.49 2.10 25.21
CA ARG A 273 -11.07 2.93 26.35
C ARG A 273 -10.06 4.00 25.93
N TYR A 274 -9.07 3.62 25.13
CA TYR A 274 -8.03 4.55 24.65
C TYR A 274 -8.63 5.67 23.80
N LEU A 275 -9.57 5.34 22.92
CA LEU A 275 -10.22 6.30 22.01
C LEU A 275 -11.44 6.99 22.62
N GLY A 276 -11.82 6.70 23.87
CA GLY A 276 -13.00 7.31 24.51
C GLY A 276 -14.34 6.95 23.84
N ILE A 277 -14.42 5.81 23.12
CA ILE A 277 -15.65 5.37 22.46
C ILE A 277 -16.68 4.97 23.53
N PRO A 278 -17.92 5.50 23.49
CA PRO A 278 -18.97 5.15 24.43
C PRO A 278 -19.26 3.65 24.45
N ARG A 279 -19.53 3.09 25.62
CA ARG A 279 -19.95 1.70 25.81
C ARG A 279 -21.19 1.66 26.62
N THR A 280 -22.14 0.89 26.17
CA THR A 280 -23.42 0.66 26.88
C THR A 280 -23.38 -0.58 27.79
N ARG A 281 -22.33 -1.40 27.72
CA ARG A 281 -22.12 -2.59 28.59
C ARG A 281 -20.64 -2.90 28.81
#